data_2bd0c95418852531e3c247489caaf5e6
#
_entry.id   2bd0c95418852531e3c247489caaf5e6
#
_cell.length_a   1.000
_cell.length_b   1.000
_cell.length_c   1.000
_cell.angle_alpha   90.00
_cell.angle_beta   90.00
_cell.angle_gamma   90.00
#
_symmetry.space_group_name_H-M   'P 1'
#
loop_
_entity.id
_entity.type
_entity.pdbx_description
1 polymer ?
#
loop_
_entity_poly.entity_id
_entity_poly.type
_entity_poly.pdbx_seq_one_letter_code
_entity_poly.pdbx_strand_id
1 'polypeptide(L)'
;DATVKELSIMANQLLMSTSNIILNEQGNPYAVRKQGAGLASLFNAVNTKAYLTVDGIDRSKLELKDDPNRTGVYEMEFNLVNLSNETLNYRLSIVGMTESVSTSDEEFVAEKSQLLTDTFKAEIIQGGTIDNNVVTVNGNGVCKIKVTYTLTDENKKLIEDSFPYGMYVE
;
A
#
# COMPACT_ATOMS: atom_id res chain seq x y z
N ASP A 1 -22.64 10.83 18.70
CA ASP A 1 -22.74 11.24 17.29
C ASP A 1 -21.35 11.64 16.81
N ALA A 2 -20.97 11.19 15.58
CA ALA A 2 -19.68 11.55 14.99
C ALA A 2 -19.63 13.03 14.63
N THR A 3 -18.48 13.66 14.84
CA THR A 3 -18.24 15.04 14.44
C THR A 3 -18.06 15.16 12.92
N VAL A 4 -18.23 16.35 12.37
CA VAL A 4 -17.97 16.65 10.95
C VAL A 4 -16.53 16.28 10.56
N LYS A 5 -15.56 16.48 11.45
CA LYS A 5 -14.16 16.11 11.24
C LYS A 5 -13.99 14.59 11.10
N GLU A 6 -14.56 13.80 12.01
CA GLU A 6 -14.50 12.33 11.98
C GLU A 6 -15.16 11.77 10.72
N LEU A 7 -16.30 12.31 10.31
CA LEU A 7 -16.96 11.91 9.06
C LEU A 7 -16.11 12.25 7.83
N SER A 8 -15.44 13.39 7.82
CA SER A 8 -14.55 13.78 6.73
C SER A 8 -13.33 12.86 6.63
N ILE A 9 -12.74 12.48 7.78
CA ILE A 9 -11.63 11.52 7.85
C ILE A 9 -12.08 10.16 7.30
N MET A 10 -13.21 9.65 7.79
CA MET A 10 -13.75 8.37 7.34
C MET A 10 -14.05 8.36 5.84
N ALA A 11 -14.66 9.42 5.30
CA ALA A 11 -14.92 9.55 3.86
C ALA A 11 -13.63 9.50 3.04
N ASN A 12 -12.57 10.18 3.50
CA ASN A 12 -11.25 10.15 2.88
C ASN A 12 -10.64 8.74 2.90
N GLN A 13 -10.69 8.06 4.03
CA GLN A 13 -10.18 6.71 4.19
C GLN A 13 -10.92 5.70 3.32
N LEU A 14 -12.25 5.82 3.21
CA LEU A 14 -13.08 5.00 2.31
C LEU A 14 -12.69 5.22 0.84
N LEU A 15 -12.55 6.47 0.39
CA LEU A 15 -12.15 6.79 -0.98
C LEU A 15 -10.74 6.27 -1.28
N MET A 16 -9.78 6.44 -0.39
CA MET A 16 -8.41 5.95 -0.58
C MET A 16 -8.35 4.41 -0.60
N SER A 17 -9.07 3.74 0.33
CA SER A 17 -9.05 2.28 0.45
C SER A 17 -9.72 1.56 -0.72
N THR A 18 -10.56 2.25 -1.49
CA THR A 18 -11.36 1.67 -2.58
C THR A 18 -11.03 2.26 -3.95
N SER A 19 -9.96 3.04 -4.04
CA SER A 19 -9.46 3.61 -5.29
C SER A 19 -9.02 2.54 -6.28
N ASN A 20 -9.17 2.82 -7.55
CA ASN A 20 -8.67 1.99 -8.63
C ASN A 20 -7.23 2.40 -8.96
N ILE A 21 -6.30 1.47 -8.87
CA ILE A 21 -4.90 1.70 -9.26
C ILE A 21 -4.83 2.02 -10.74
N ILE A 22 -4.11 3.07 -11.10
CA ILE A 22 -3.90 3.48 -12.50
C ILE A 22 -2.65 2.75 -13.02
N LEU A 23 -2.81 2.07 -14.15
CA LEU A 23 -1.74 1.31 -14.79
C LEU A 23 -1.18 2.09 -15.98
N ASN A 24 0.12 1.93 -16.22
CA ASN A 24 0.79 2.44 -17.42
C ASN A 24 0.52 1.53 -18.65
N GLU A 25 1.08 1.87 -19.80
CA GLU A 25 0.92 1.12 -21.05
C GLU A 25 1.47 -0.32 -20.97
N GLN A 26 2.40 -0.60 -20.07
CA GLN A 26 2.97 -1.93 -19.82
C GLN A 26 2.14 -2.75 -18.82
N GLY A 27 1.06 -2.19 -18.26
CA GLY A 27 0.24 -2.82 -17.23
C GLY A 27 0.80 -2.73 -15.81
N ASN A 28 1.86 -1.97 -15.58
CA ASN A 28 2.41 -1.73 -14.26
C ASN A 28 1.72 -0.53 -13.59
N PRO A 29 1.50 -0.55 -12.27
CA PRO A 29 1.02 0.63 -11.56
C PRO A 29 1.95 1.82 -11.75
N TYR A 30 1.38 3.01 -11.87
CA TYR A 30 2.19 4.22 -11.69
C TYR A 30 2.68 4.30 -10.24
N ALA A 31 3.85 4.91 -10.05
CA ALA A 31 4.43 5.14 -8.73
C ALA A 31 3.42 5.83 -7.78
N VAL A 32 3.38 5.40 -6.52
CA VAL A 32 2.45 5.93 -5.50
C VAL A 32 2.59 7.45 -5.36
N ARG A 33 3.81 7.99 -5.46
CA ARG A 33 4.05 9.44 -5.42
C ARG A 33 3.40 10.21 -6.58
N LYS A 34 3.09 9.53 -7.71
CA LYS A 34 2.43 10.15 -8.88
C LYS A 34 0.91 10.01 -8.85
N GLN A 35 0.40 8.85 -8.42
CA GLN A 35 -1.03 8.58 -8.45
C GLN A 35 -1.70 8.61 -7.06
N GLY A 36 -0.93 8.65 -5.96
CA GLY A 36 -1.48 8.48 -4.61
C GLY A 36 -2.12 7.10 -4.45
N ALA A 37 -3.34 7.07 -3.95
CA ALA A 37 -4.12 5.83 -3.82
C ALA A 37 -4.73 5.35 -5.16
N GLY A 38 -4.63 6.15 -6.23
CA GLY A 38 -5.24 5.87 -7.54
C GLY A 38 -6.48 6.71 -7.84
N LEU A 39 -7.27 6.27 -8.81
CA LEU A 39 -8.49 6.94 -9.23
C LEU A 39 -9.62 6.68 -8.21
N ALA A 40 -10.10 7.72 -7.56
CA ALA A 40 -11.19 7.63 -6.60
C ALA A 40 -12.49 7.17 -7.27
N SER A 41 -13.21 6.26 -6.60
CA SER A 41 -14.52 5.77 -7.02
C SER A 41 -15.53 5.97 -5.89
N LEU A 42 -16.43 6.90 -6.06
CA LEU A 42 -17.52 7.12 -5.10
C LEU A 42 -18.41 5.88 -5.00
N PHE A 43 -18.66 5.19 -6.12
CA PHE A 43 -19.44 3.96 -6.11
C PHE A 43 -18.79 2.87 -5.24
N ASN A 44 -17.48 2.66 -5.37
CA ASN A 44 -16.77 1.70 -4.55
C ASN A 44 -16.78 2.12 -3.06
N ALA A 45 -16.56 3.39 -2.77
CA ALA A 45 -16.49 3.91 -1.41
C ALA A 45 -17.81 3.76 -0.64
N VAL A 46 -18.97 3.96 -1.31
CA VAL A 46 -20.28 3.84 -0.63
C VAL A 46 -20.79 2.40 -0.56
N ASN A 47 -20.25 1.49 -1.35
CA ASN A 47 -20.67 0.09 -1.38
C ASN A 47 -19.67 -0.86 -0.70
N THR A 48 -18.51 -0.38 -0.26
CA THR A 48 -17.54 -1.25 0.42
C THR A 48 -18.05 -1.70 1.79
N LYS A 49 -17.71 -2.94 2.13
CA LYS A 49 -17.97 -3.48 3.48
C LYS A 49 -16.79 -3.29 4.43
N ALA A 50 -15.63 -2.85 3.94
CA ALA A 50 -14.45 -2.63 4.75
C ALA A 50 -13.54 -1.55 4.17
N TYR A 51 -12.69 -0.98 5.02
CA TYR A 51 -11.68 0.00 4.60
C TYR A 51 -10.42 -0.10 5.48
N LEU A 52 -9.37 0.55 5.05
CA LEU A 52 -8.08 0.55 5.73
C LEU A 52 -7.88 1.85 6.52
N THR A 53 -7.28 1.71 7.69
CA THR A 53 -6.84 2.87 8.51
C THR A 53 -5.42 2.64 9.02
N VAL A 54 -4.76 3.73 9.40
CA VAL A 54 -3.45 3.70 10.04
C VAL A 54 -3.54 4.46 11.35
N ASP A 55 -3.04 3.88 12.43
CA ASP A 55 -3.13 4.49 13.76
C ASP A 55 -2.41 5.85 13.79
N GLY A 56 -3.13 6.86 14.30
CA GLY A 56 -2.61 8.23 14.40
C GLY A 56 -2.51 9.00 13.08
N ILE A 57 -3.02 8.45 11.98
CA ILE A 57 -2.99 9.08 10.65
C ILE A 57 -4.41 9.17 10.10
N ASP A 58 -4.83 10.38 9.69
CA ASP A 58 -6.17 10.64 9.15
C ASP A 58 -6.35 10.15 7.67
N ARG A 59 -5.44 9.31 7.17
CA ARG A 59 -5.42 8.79 5.80
C ARG A 59 -5.04 7.32 5.77
N SER A 60 -5.50 6.59 4.75
CA SER A 60 -5.08 5.22 4.47
C SER A 60 -3.74 5.23 3.71
N LYS A 61 -2.71 5.80 4.33
CA LYS A 61 -1.37 5.95 3.78
C LYS A 61 -0.32 5.64 4.84
N LEU A 62 0.68 4.87 4.47
CA LEU A 62 1.91 4.66 5.24
C LEU A 62 3.09 5.32 4.53
N GLU A 63 4.04 5.82 5.29
CA GLU A 63 5.32 6.33 4.79
C GLU A 63 6.42 5.40 5.26
N LEU A 64 7.11 4.75 4.32
CA LEU A 64 8.19 3.78 4.62
C LEU A 64 9.44 4.47 5.19
N LYS A 65 9.57 5.79 4.96
CA LYS A 65 10.74 6.60 5.34
C LYS A 65 12.01 6.17 4.60
N ASP A 66 13.13 6.81 4.98
CA ASP A 66 14.43 6.47 4.42
C ASP A 66 14.99 5.20 5.08
N ASP A 67 15.77 4.44 4.30
CA ASP A 67 16.54 3.28 4.77
C ASP A 67 18.05 3.58 4.67
N PRO A 68 18.60 4.43 5.57
CA PRO A 68 20.00 4.88 5.48
C PRO A 68 21.01 3.75 5.65
N ASN A 69 20.61 2.66 6.28
CA ASN A 69 21.45 1.47 6.47
C ASN A 69 21.32 0.45 5.34
N ARG A 70 20.48 0.72 4.35
CA ARG A 70 20.20 -0.16 3.20
C ARG A 70 19.83 -1.58 3.63
N THR A 71 19.00 -1.69 4.65
CA THR A 71 18.53 -3.00 5.16
C THR A 71 17.66 -3.70 4.15
N GLY A 72 16.86 -2.96 3.40
CA GLY A 72 15.88 -3.47 2.48
C GLY A 72 14.71 -4.18 3.19
N VAL A 73 14.47 -3.86 4.46
CA VAL A 73 13.38 -4.42 5.28
C VAL A 73 12.45 -3.28 5.68
N TYR A 74 11.17 -3.41 5.32
CA TYR A 74 10.15 -2.41 5.57
C TYR A 74 9.01 -3.02 6.36
N GLU A 75 8.70 -2.43 7.50
CA GLU A 75 7.60 -2.85 8.35
C GLU A 75 6.44 -1.87 8.23
N MET A 76 5.24 -2.41 8.10
CA MET A 76 4.00 -1.66 7.92
C MET A 76 2.94 -2.19 8.88
N GLU A 77 2.27 -1.30 9.61
CA GLU A 77 1.12 -1.66 10.43
C GLU A 77 -0.09 -0.86 9.99
N PHE A 78 -1.21 -1.55 9.80
CA PHE A 78 -2.47 -0.94 9.42
C PHE A 78 -3.64 -1.76 9.95
N ASN A 79 -4.82 -1.15 9.95
CA ASN A 79 -6.04 -1.79 10.38
C ASN A 79 -6.98 -2.04 9.18
N LEU A 80 -7.59 -3.21 9.16
CA LEU A 80 -8.74 -3.53 8.31
C LEU A 80 -10.01 -3.40 9.17
N VAL A 81 -10.83 -2.41 8.86
CA VAL A 81 -12.08 -2.13 9.57
C VAL A 81 -13.25 -2.73 8.80
N ASN A 82 -14.00 -3.64 9.43
CA ASN A 82 -15.21 -4.25 8.86
C ASN A 82 -16.44 -3.45 9.29
N LEU A 83 -17.13 -2.86 8.33
CA LEU A 83 -18.35 -2.05 8.52
C LEU A 83 -19.62 -2.91 8.54
N SER A 84 -19.53 -4.18 8.12
CA SER A 84 -20.68 -5.09 8.09
C SER A 84 -20.78 -5.89 9.37
N ASN A 85 -21.94 -6.47 9.63
CA ASN A 85 -22.17 -7.40 10.74
C ASN A 85 -21.74 -8.85 10.41
N GLU A 86 -21.27 -9.11 9.19
CA GLU A 86 -20.80 -10.42 8.73
C GLU A 86 -19.30 -10.54 8.90
N THR A 87 -18.80 -11.77 9.09
CA THR A 87 -17.38 -12.07 8.99
C THR A 87 -16.92 -11.95 7.53
N LEU A 88 -15.84 -11.21 7.29
CA LEU A 88 -15.29 -11.00 5.96
C LEU A 88 -13.89 -11.61 5.82
N ASN A 89 -13.60 -12.06 4.61
CA ASN A 89 -12.30 -12.62 4.23
C ASN A 89 -11.70 -11.80 3.11
N TYR A 90 -10.47 -11.35 3.30
CA TYR A 90 -9.71 -10.57 2.31
C TYR A 90 -8.36 -11.21 2.03
N ARG A 91 -8.05 -11.40 0.76
CA ARG A 91 -6.71 -11.81 0.36
C ARG A 91 -5.77 -10.61 0.41
N LEU A 92 -4.71 -10.74 1.21
CA LEU A 92 -3.63 -9.78 1.25
C LEU A 92 -2.64 -10.05 0.12
N SER A 93 -2.35 -9.02 -0.64
CA SER A 93 -1.27 -9.01 -1.63
C SER A 93 -0.51 -7.69 -1.52
N ILE A 94 0.75 -7.71 -1.88
CA ILE A 94 1.62 -6.54 -1.91
C ILE A 94 2.22 -6.43 -3.30
N VAL A 95 2.30 -5.21 -3.79
CA VAL A 95 3.03 -4.89 -5.01
C VAL A 95 4.14 -3.93 -4.61
N GLY A 96 5.38 -4.44 -4.59
CA GLY A 96 6.57 -3.60 -4.45
C GLY A 96 6.97 -3.04 -5.80
N MET A 97 7.38 -1.77 -5.84
CA MET A 97 7.85 -1.15 -7.07
C MET A 97 8.97 -0.16 -6.81
N THR A 98 9.74 0.09 -7.84
CA THR A 98 10.72 1.18 -7.92
C THR A 98 10.57 1.87 -9.26
N GLU A 99 11.26 2.97 -9.45
CA GLU A 99 11.30 3.64 -10.75
C GLU A 99 12.70 3.57 -11.35
N SER A 100 12.77 3.36 -12.68
CA SER A 100 13.98 3.59 -13.44
C SER A 100 13.98 4.99 -14.01
N VAL A 101 15.16 5.60 -14.06
CA VAL A 101 15.38 6.90 -14.68
C VAL A 101 16.12 6.67 -15.98
N SER A 102 15.53 7.04 -17.11
CA SER A 102 16.25 7.07 -18.38
C SER A 102 16.73 8.50 -18.69
N THR A 103 18.00 8.64 -18.96
CA THR A 103 18.57 9.88 -19.47
C THR A 103 18.76 9.76 -20.98
N SER A 104 18.25 10.70 -21.76
CA SER A 104 18.66 10.90 -23.14
C SER A 104 19.23 12.32 -23.28
N ASP A 105 20.42 12.45 -23.82
CA ASP A 105 21.04 13.72 -24.18
C ASP A 105 21.01 14.80 -23.09
N GLU A 106 21.40 14.44 -21.86
CA GLU A 106 21.51 15.34 -20.70
C GLU A 106 20.20 15.76 -20.00
N GLU A 107 19.05 15.33 -20.47
CA GLU A 107 17.76 15.56 -19.80
C GLU A 107 17.16 14.28 -19.17
N PHE A 108 16.58 14.42 -17.98
CA PHE A 108 15.78 13.36 -17.36
C PHE A 108 14.44 13.21 -18.11
N VAL A 109 14.34 12.23 -18.98
CA VAL A 109 13.23 12.16 -19.93
C VAL A 109 12.07 11.29 -19.48
N ALA A 110 12.31 10.20 -18.77
CA ALA A 110 11.23 9.32 -18.34
C ALA A 110 11.59 8.53 -17.11
N GLU A 111 10.68 8.53 -16.15
CA GLU A 111 10.64 7.59 -15.04
C GLU A 111 9.67 6.48 -15.40
N LYS A 112 10.13 5.24 -15.34
CA LYS A 112 9.32 4.04 -15.62
C LYS A 112 9.20 3.21 -14.37
N SER A 113 7.97 2.87 -13.99
CA SER A 113 7.72 1.95 -12.88
C SER A 113 8.26 0.56 -13.20
N GLN A 114 8.98 -0.02 -12.27
CA GLN A 114 9.49 -1.39 -12.33
C GLN A 114 8.95 -2.16 -11.14
N LEU A 115 8.41 -3.35 -11.39
CA LEU A 115 7.93 -4.23 -10.33
C LEU A 115 9.11 -4.93 -9.65
N LEU A 116 9.01 -5.04 -8.34
CA LEU A 116 9.93 -5.80 -7.50
C LEU A 116 9.33 -7.17 -7.21
N THR A 117 10.20 -8.17 -6.97
CA THR A 117 9.74 -9.51 -6.57
C THR A 117 9.13 -9.45 -5.17
N ASP A 118 7.93 -9.99 -5.03
CA ASP A 118 7.21 -9.96 -3.76
C ASP A 118 7.78 -10.97 -2.76
N THR A 119 8.36 -10.46 -1.69
CA THR A 119 8.74 -11.24 -0.51
C THR A 119 8.21 -10.55 0.73
N PHE A 120 7.04 -10.98 1.20
CA PHE A 120 6.46 -10.41 2.41
C PHE A 120 5.99 -11.48 3.38
N LYS A 121 5.98 -11.10 4.61
CA LYS A 121 5.34 -11.81 5.72
C LYS A 121 4.23 -10.94 6.28
N ALA A 122 3.08 -11.56 6.58
CA ALA A 122 2.00 -10.88 7.28
C ALA A 122 1.64 -11.63 8.56
N GLU A 123 1.36 -10.89 9.61
CA GLU A 123 0.90 -11.40 10.89
C GLU A 123 -0.23 -10.54 11.45
N ILE A 124 -1.14 -11.16 12.20
CA ILE A 124 -2.21 -10.45 12.89
C ILE A 124 -1.72 -10.08 14.28
N ILE A 125 -1.75 -8.77 14.56
CA ILE A 125 -1.45 -8.26 15.90
C ILE A 125 -2.67 -8.39 16.81
N GLN A 126 -3.87 -8.09 16.25
CA GLN A 126 -5.12 -8.10 17.01
C GLN A 126 -6.34 -8.23 16.10
N GLY A 127 -7.41 -8.84 16.62
CA GLY A 127 -8.77 -8.67 16.11
C GLY A 127 -9.16 -9.50 14.88
N GLY A 128 -8.34 -10.49 14.51
CA GLY A 128 -8.62 -11.36 13.37
C GLY A 128 -7.73 -12.57 13.32
N THR A 129 -7.73 -13.26 12.18
CA THR A 129 -6.80 -14.35 11.87
C THR A 129 -6.28 -14.23 10.44
N ILE A 130 -5.17 -14.88 10.14
CA ILE A 130 -4.62 -14.99 8.79
C ILE A 130 -4.23 -16.43 8.50
N ASP A 131 -4.63 -16.91 7.33
CA ASP A 131 -4.23 -18.20 6.79
C ASP A 131 -3.99 -18.07 5.29
N ASN A 132 -2.84 -18.53 4.80
CA ASN A 132 -2.44 -18.44 3.38
C ASN A 132 -2.68 -17.05 2.76
N ASN A 133 -2.30 -15.99 3.48
CA ASN A 133 -2.53 -14.58 3.13
C ASN A 133 -4.03 -14.20 3.01
N VAL A 134 -4.94 -14.99 3.55
CA VAL A 134 -6.34 -14.62 3.69
C VAL A 134 -6.59 -14.15 5.12
N VAL A 135 -6.88 -12.86 5.26
CA VAL A 135 -7.22 -12.22 6.54
C VAL A 135 -8.72 -12.39 6.77
N THR A 136 -9.08 -12.89 7.94
CA THR A 136 -10.48 -13.00 8.42
C THR A 136 -10.71 -11.95 9.49
N VAL A 137 -11.73 -11.14 9.33
CA VAL A 137 -12.16 -10.12 10.30
C VAL A 137 -13.63 -10.31 10.64
N ASN A 138 -13.95 -10.36 11.94
CA ASN A 138 -15.32 -10.53 12.41
C ASN A 138 -16.20 -9.30 12.08
N GLY A 139 -17.53 -9.52 12.08
CA GLY A 139 -18.50 -8.45 11.88
C GLY A 139 -18.31 -7.30 12.86
N ASN A 140 -18.39 -6.06 12.37
CA ASN A 140 -18.11 -4.82 13.10
C ASN A 140 -16.76 -4.80 13.82
N GLY A 141 -15.81 -5.65 13.38
CA GLY A 141 -14.48 -5.78 13.98
C GLY A 141 -13.43 -4.94 13.29
N VAL A 142 -12.31 -4.83 14.00
CA VAL A 142 -11.07 -4.24 13.48
C VAL A 142 -9.96 -5.28 13.60
N CYS A 143 -9.27 -5.52 12.51
CA CYS A 143 -8.11 -6.42 12.47
C CYS A 143 -6.84 -5.61 12.23
N LYS A 144 -5.93 -5.61 13.21
CA LYS A 144 -4.61 -4.97 13.09
C LYS A 144 -3.62 -5.95 12.48
N ILE A 145 -3.01 -5.56 11.39
CA ILE A 145 -2.13 -6.36 10.55
C ILE A 145 -0.75 -5.72 10.55
N LYS A 146 0.28 -6.53 10.76
CA LYS A 146 1.67 -6.14 10.52
C LYS A 146 2.16 -6.88 9.28
N VAL A 147 2.80 -6.14 8.39
CA VAL A 147 3.45 -6.69 7.20
C VAL A 147 4.92 -6.32 7.24
N THR A 148 5.78 -7.29 6.99
CA THR A 148 7.21 -7.10 6.77
C THR A 148 7.51 -7.45 5.32
N TYR A 149 7.94 -6.47 4.56
CA TYR A 149 8.40 -6.61 3.18
C TYR A 149 9.92 -6.61 3.17
N THR A 150 10.53 -7.58 2.48
CA THR A 150 11.98 -7.70 2.41
C THR A 150 12.44 -7.73 0.96
N LEU A 151 13.35 -6.82 0.59
CA LEU A 151 13.98 -6.82 -0.71
C LEU A 151 14.89 -8.02 -0.88
N THR A 152 14.78 -8.72 -2.00
CA THR A 152 15.76 -9.73 -2.43
C THR A 152 17.06 -9.04 -2.88
N ASP A 153 18.13 -9.80 -3.02
CA ASP A 153 19.40 -9.26 -3.53
C ASP A 153 19.25 -8.81 -5.00
N GLU A 154 18.41 -9.50 -5.79
CA GLU A 154 18.06 -9.09 -7.15
C GLU A 154 17.32 -7.75 -7.15
N ASN A 155 16.36 -7.56 -6.24
CA ASN A 155 15.63 -6.29 -6.10
C ASN A 155 16.57 -5.15 -5.69
N LYS A 156 17.47 -5.39 -4.73
CA LYS A 156 18.48 -4.39 -4.32
C LYS A 156 19.35 -3.97 -5.49
N LYS A 157 19.85 -4.96 -6.24
CA LYS A 157 20.66 -4.70 -7.43
C LYS A 157 19.87 -3.94 -8.50
N LEU A 158 18.62 -4.30 -8.76
CA LEU A 158 17.75 -3.60 -9.71
C LEU A 158 17.56 -2.13 -9.34
N ILE A 159 17.36 -1.84 -8.05
CA ILE A 159 17.20 -0.48 -7.55
C ILE A 159 18.51 0.31 -7.71
N GLU A 160 19.66 -0.27 -7.35
CA GLU A 160 20.96 0.36 -7.49
C GLU A 160 21.31 0.67 -8.96
N ASP A 161 21.02 -0.27 -9.86
CA ASP A 161 21.25 -0.11 -11.29
C ASP A 161 20.29 0.94 -11.92
N SER A 162 19.06 1.06 -11.39
CA SER A 162 18.02 1.93 -11.92
C SER A 162 18.06 3.35 -11.35
N PHE A 163 18.59 3.51 -10.14
CA PHE A 163 18.61 4.77 -9.43
C PHE A 163 19.95 4.95 -8.69
N PRO A 164 21.02 5.37 -9.40
CA PRO A 164 22.39 5.38 -8.87
C PRO A 164 22.60 6.33 -7.66
N TYR A 165 21.64 7.20 -7.37
CA TYR A 165 21.73 8.16 -6.26
C TYR A 165 21.15 7.66 -4.94
N GLY A 166 20.60 6.45 -4.89
CA GLY A 166 20.05 5.85 -3.68
C GLY A 166 18.99 4.79 -3.95
N MET A 167 18.63 4.04 -2.92
CA MET A 167 17.49 3.12 -2.99
C MET A 167 16.18 3.89 -2.86
N TYR A 168 15.25 3.57 -3.75
CA TYR A 168 13.89 4.10 -3.74
C TYR A 168 12.89 2.97 -3.91
N VAL A 169 11.98 2.81 -2.94
CA VAL A 169 10.96 1.76 -2.90
C VAL A 169 9.60 2.36 -2.62
N GLU A 170 8.58 1.92 -3.33
CA GLU A 170 7.18 2.24 -3.09
C GLU A 170 6.32 0.98 -2.89
#